data_6dc865f5a2183aeec2736192f4008af2
#
_entry.id   6dc865f5a2183aeec2736192f4008af2
#
_cell.length_a   1.000
_cell.length_b   1.000
_cell.length_c   1.000
_cell.angle_alpha   90.00
_cell.angle_beta   90.00
_cell.angle_gamma   90.00
#
_symmetry.space_group_name_H-M   'P 1'
#
loop_
_entity.id
_entity.type
_entity.pdbx_description
1 polymer ?
#
loop_
_entity_poly.entity_id
_entity_poly.type
_entity_poly.pdbx_seq_one_letter_code
_entity_poly.pdbx_strand_id
1 'polypeptide(L)'
;MKSKTKQNIEIVAIVTQWLGMVTPDNNQDIDRIVTTILYNGETTPFDYIMNREYSVYEKDNSSMYKLLTWNSFFNLCEKLNIAYTQYPDFEKAMLTTNLMEGNVYYCQSIASLLSGSTMIPNAKSKYSFSEINTMLMWLVTNKIWNNLDINKILIPLTTEVVESAIKLGVLQRFNNNLYSAKKITEYYKTKVGKNWLTKFTETPELK
;
A
#
# COMPACT_ATOMS: atom_id res chain seq x y z
N MET A 1 -1.64 -24.22 -6.49
CA MET A 1 -2.21 -23.80 -5.19
C MET A 1 -1.41 -22.72 -4.44
N LYS A 2 -0.06 -22.75 -4.37
CA LYS A 2 0.71 -21.70 -3.65
C LYS A 2 0.58 -20.26 -4.21
N SER A 3 0.38 -20.12 -5.53
CA SER A 3 0.24 -18.80 -6.18
C SER A 3 -1.06 -18.07 -5.75
N LYS A 4 -2.20 -18.74 -5.73
CA LYS A 4 -3.49 -18.14 -5.32
C LYS A 4 -3.47 -17.60 -3.88
N THR A 5 -2.73 -18.26 -2.97
CA THR A 5 -2.61 -17.79 -1.58
C THR A 5 -1.86 -16.47 -1.50
N LYS A 6 -0.75 -16.30 -2.25
CA LYS A 6 0.00 -15.04 -2.33
C LYS A 6 -0.89 -13.91 -2.86
N GLN A 7 -1.57 -14.16 -3.98
CA GLN A 7 -2.45 -13.19 -4.63
C GLN A 7 -3.60 -12.75 -3.70
N ASN A 8 -4.19 -13.68 -2.95
CA ASN A 8 -5.21 -13.35 -1.97
C ASN A 8 -4.69 -12.40 -0.88
N ILE A 9 -3.50 -12.67 -0.35
CA ILE A 9 -2.86 -11.82 0.67
C ILE A 9 -2.55 -10.42 0.08
N GLU A 10 -2.04 -10.35 -1.13
CA GLU A 10 -1.76 -9.08 -1.83
C GLU A 10 -3.04 -8.24 -1.98
N ILE A 11 -4.13 -8.84 -2.46
CA ILE A 11 -5.41 -8.14 -2.66
C ILE A 11 -5.95 -7.62 -1.32
N VAL A 12 -5.97 -8.47 -0.29
CA VAL A 12 -6.43 -8.08 1.04
C VAL A 12 -5.58 -6.92 1.57
N ALA A 13 -4.25 -6.99 1.46
CA ALA A 13 -3.36 -5.93 1.91
C ALA A 13 -3.61 -4.60 1.16
N ILE A 14 -3.78 -4.65 -0.17
CA ILE A 14 -4.03 -3.47 -0.99
C ILE A 14 -5.38 -2.83 -0.63
N VAL A 15 -6.45 -3.61 -0.54
CA VAL A 15 -7.79 -3.10 -0.21
C VAL A 15 -7.84 -2.55 1.21
N THR A 16 -7.21 -3.23 2.18
CA THR A 16 -7.10 -2.77 3.57
C THR A 16 -6.41 -1.41 3.65
N GLN A 17 -5.26 -1.26 2.99
CA GLN A 17 -4.54 0.02 3.00
C GLN A 17 -5.27 1.13 2.24
N TRP A 18 -5.95 0.79 1.14
CA TRP A 18 -6.78 1.76 0.44
C TRP A 18 -7.94 2.27 1.30
N LEU A 19 -8.61 1.40 2.04
CA LEU A 19 -9.62 1.82 3.03
C LEU A 19 -9.02 2.66 4.16
N GLY A 20 -7.83 2.31 4.61
CA GLY A 20 -7.07 3.04 5.64
C GLY A 20 -6.71 4.48 5.25
N MET A 21 -6.62 4.79 3.94
CA MET A 21 -6.36 6.16 3.46
C MET A 21 -7.46 7.17 3.85
N VAL A 22 -8.66 6.71 4.11
CA VAL A 22 -9.79 7.56 4.54
C VAL A 22 -10.03 7.58 6.04
N THR A 23 -9.41 6.63 6.79
CA THR A 23 -9.52 6.59 8.25
C THR A 23 -8.40 5.80 8.89
N PRO A 24 -7.38 6.46 9.41
CA PRO A 24 -6.26 5.80 10.05
C PRO A 24 -6.59 5.07 11.36
N ASP A 25 -7.76 5.29 11.97
CA ASP A 25 -7.97 4.96 13.39
C ASP A 25 -8.95 3.80 13.68
N ASN A 26 -9.48 3.08 12.67
CA ASN A 26 -10.45 2.01 12.94
C ASN A 26 -10.21 0.72 12.16
N ASN A 27 -9.21 -0.05 12.61
CA ASN A 27 -8.84 -1.33 11.98
C ASN A 27 -9.97 -2.37 11.99
N GLN A 28 -10.83 -2.41 13.05
CA GLN A 28 -11.90 -3.41 13.14
C GLN A 28 -12.98 -3.24 12.09
N ASP A 29 -13.37 -2.01 11.76
CA ASP A 29 -14.34 -1.76 10.70
C ASP A 29 -13.75 -2.08 9.33
N ILE A 30 -12.48 -1.76 9.10
CA ILE A 30 -11.78 -2.09 7.87
C ILE A 30 -11.72 -3.61 7.68
N ASP A 31 -11.29 -4.35 8.68
CA ASP A 31 -11.20 -5.81 8.61
C ASP A 31 -12.57 -6.44 8.33
N ARG A 32 -13.64 -5.94 8.97
CA ARG A 32 -15.00 -6.41 8.73
C ARG A 32 -15.44 -6.13 7.29
N ILE A 33 -15.19 -4.93 6.77
CA ILE A 33 -15.55 -4.55 5.39
C ILE A 33 -14.78 -5.44 4.40
N VAL A 34 -13.47 -5.57 4.56
CA VAL A 34 -12.62 -6.39 3.69
C VAL A 34 -13.09 -7.83 3.68
N THR A 35 -13.35 -8.40 4.87
CA THR A 35 -13.82 -9.77 5.01
C THR A 35 -15.19 -9.97 4.35
N THR A 36 -16.13 -9.05 4.59
CA THR A 36 -17.49 -9.15 4.04
C THR A 36 -17.51 -9.06 2.52
N ILE A 37 -16.68 -8.19 1.94
CA ILE A 37 -16.69 -7.95 0.49
C ILE A 37 -15.87 -8.99 -0.28
N LEU A 38 -14.64 -9.25 0.18
CA LEU A 38 -13.71 -10.10 -0.58
C LEU A 38 -13.86 -11.59 -0.31
N TYR A 39 -14.50 -11.98 0.79
CA TYR A 39 -14.78 -13.38 1.14
C TYR A 39 -16.28 -13.66 1.15
N ASN A 40 -16.99 -13.18 0.13
CA ASN A 40 -18.43 -13.37 0.01
C ASN A 40 -18.79 -14.84 -0.26
N GLY A 41 -18.84 -15.63 0.81
CA GLY A 41 -19.26 -17.03 0.77
C GLY A 41 -18.17 -18.00 0.31
N GLU A 42 -18.18 -18.40 -0.97
CA GLU A 42 -17.33 -19.47 -1.49
C GLU A 42 -16.15 -18.97 -2.35
N THR A 43 -16.10 -17.67 -2.67
CA THR A 43 -15.06 -17.08 -3.52
C THR A 43 -13.86 -16.60 -2.74
N THR A 44 -12.66 -16.76 -3.31
CA THR A 44 -11.44 -16.16 -2.77
C THR A 44 -11.30 -14.72 -3.27
N PRO A 45 -10.55 -13.84 -2.58
CA PRO A 45 -10.27 -12.48 -3.06
C PRO A 45 -9.73 -12.43 -4.49
N PHE A 46 -8.87 -13.37 -4.86
CA PHE A 46 -8.36 -13.47 -6.22
C PHE A 46 -9.44 -13.87 -7.24
N ASP A 47 -10.24 -14.88 -6.93
CA ASP A 47 -11.32 -15.30 -7.81
C ASP A 47 -12.39 -14.19 -7.95
N TYR A 48 -12.72 -13.47 -6.84
CA TYR A 48 -13.59 -12.30 -6.86
C TYR A 48 -13.13 -11.24 -7.87
N ILE A 49 -11.82 -10.91 -7.85
CA ILE A 49 -11.24 -9.95 -8.80
C ILE A 49 -11.23 -10.50 -10.23
N MET A 50 -10.80 -11.75 -10.43
CA MET A 50 -10.65 -12.33 -11.78
C MET A 50 -11.98 -12.63 -12.45
N ASN A 51 -13.01 -13.01 -11.70
CA ASN A 51 -14.37 -13.23 -12.20
C ASN A 51 -15.16 -11.93 -12.34
N ARG A 52 -14.58 -10.77 -11.96
CA ARG A 52 -15.21 -9.44 -12.02
C ARG A 52 -16.52 -9.36 -11.22
N GLU A 53 -16.60 -10.05 -10.09
CA GLU A 53 -17.80 -10.05 -9.25
C GLU A 53 -18.15 -8.64 -8.72
N TYR A 54 -17.17 -7.76 -8.66
CA TYR A 54 -17.31 -6.34 -8.32
C TYR A 54 -18.00 -5.49 -9.40
N SER A 55 -18.29 -6.05 -10.59
CA SER A 55 -18.90 -5.30 -11.71
C SER A 55 -20.29 -4.75 -11.38
N VAL A 56 -20.97 -5.32 -10.41
CA VAL A 56 -22.26 -4.83 -9.90
C VAL A 56 -22.19 -3.42 -9.31
N TYR A 57 -21.01 -2.95 -8.97
CA TYR A 57 -20.77 -1.62 -8.40
C TYR A 57 -20.37 -0.57 -9.43
N GLU A 58 -20.34 -0.91 -10.70
CA GLU A 58 -20.08 0.06 -11.77
C GLU A 58 -21.11 1.18 -11.72
N LYS A 59 -20.63 2.42 -11.66
CA LYS A 59 -21.46 3.63 -11.54
C LYS A 59 -22.31 3.76 -10.26
N ASP A 60 -22.14 2.87 -9.28
CA ASP A 60 -22.81 3.00 -7.99
C ASP A 60 -22.10 4.06 -7.13
N ASN A 61 -22.64 5.25 -7.07
CA ASN A 61 -22.12 6.38 -6.30
C ASN A 61 -22.67 6.43 -4.86
N SER A 62 -23.39 5.40 -4.41
CA SER A 62 -23.79 5.31 -3.02
C SER A 62 -22.56 5.11 -2.10
N SER A 63 -22.68 5.54 -0.86
CA SER A 63 -21.59 5.43 0.11
C SER A 63 -21.30 3.97 0.46
N MET A 64 -20.07 3.55 0.25
CA MET A 64 -19.53 2.27 0.72
C MET A 64 -18.93 2.43 2.13
N TYR A 65 -18.06 3.41 2.29
CA TYR A 65 -17.36 3.68 3.53
C TYR A 65 -16.83 5.13 3.57
N LYS A 66 -17.35 5.93 4.48
CA LYS A 66 -16.97 7.36 4.67
C LYS A 66 -16.98 8.15 3.34
N LEU A 67 -15.83 8.54 2.83
CA LEU A 67 -15.69 9.29 1.57
C LEU A 67 -15.60 8.40 0.33
N LEU A 68 -15.64 7.07 0.51
CA LEU A 68 -15.56 6.12 -0.59
C LEU A 68 -16.95 5.66 -1.01
N THR A 69 -17.15 5.58 -2.31
CA THR A 69 -18.35 5.02 -2.94
C THR A 69 -18.08 3.61 -3.47
N TRP A 70 -19.12 2.85 -3.75
CA TRP A 70 -18.99 1.55 -4.41
C TRP A 70 -18.31 1.66 -5.77
N ASN A 71 -18.57 2.75 -6.51
CA ASN A 71 -17.86 3.02 -7.77
C ASN A 71 -16.35 3.28 -7.55
N SER A 72 -15.95 3.83 -6.41
CA SER A 72 -14.51 3.95 -6.06
C SER A 72 -13.88 2.59 -5.85
N PHE A 73 -14.57 1.67 -5.21
CA PHE A 73 -14.14 0.28 -5.03
C PHE A 73 -14.09 -0.47 -6.36
N PHE A 74 -15.12 -0.31 -7.22
CA PHE A 74 -15.10 -0.83 -8.58
C PHE A 74 -13.82 -0.42 -9.33
N ASN A 75 -13.48 0.86 -9.31
CA ASN A 75 -12.29 1.38 -9.99
C ASN A 75 -10.98 0.76 -9.46
N LEU A 76 -10.88 0.54 -8.16
CA LEU A 76 -9.74 -0.16 -7.57
C LEU A 76 -9.65 -1.60 -8.06
N CYS A 77 -10.77 -2.33 -8.03
CA CYS A 77 -10.83 -3.73 -8.47
C CYS A 77 -10.50 -3.89 -9.96
N GLU A 78 -10.93 -2.96 -10.82
CA GLU A 78 -10.55 -2.95 -12.24
C GLU A 78 -9.03 -2.83 -12.42
N LYS A 79 -8.35 -1.99 -11.64
CA LYS A 79 -6.89 -1.87 -11.69
C LYS A 79 -6.19 -3.16 -11.25
N LEU A 80 -6.70 -3.80 -10.21
CA LEU A 80 -6.20 -5.10 -9.76
C LEU A 80 -6.42 -6.19 -10.81
N ASN A 81 -7.61 -6.26 -11.41
CA ASN A 81 -7.92 -7.21 -12.48
C ASN A 81 -6.96 -7.06 -13.66
N ILE A 82 -6.71 -5.83 -14.12
CA ILE A 82 -5.76 -5.54 -15.20
C ILE A 82 -4.35 -6.01 -14.82
N ALA A 83 -3.89 -5.71 -13.61
CA ALA A 83 -2.56 -6.10 -13.15
C ALA A 83 -2.42 -7.64 -13.12
N TYR A 84 -3.38 -8.36 -12.53
CA TYR A 84 -3.32 -9.83 -12.45
C TYR A 84 -3.59 -10.53 -13.79
N THR A 85 -4.23 -9.88 -14.73
CA THR A 85 -4.35 -10.40 -16.11
C THR A 85 -3.02 -10.36 -16.86
N GLN A 86 -2.21 -9.34 -16.59
CA GLN A 86 -0.92 -9.14 -17.27
C GLN A 86 0.26 -9.82 -16.56
N TYR A 87 0.18 -10.01 -15.25
CA TYR A 87 1.27 -10.49 -14.42
C TYR A 87 0.80 -11.61 -13.46
N PRO A 88 1.69 -12.57 -13.12
CA PRO A 88 1.33 -13.68 -12.24
C PRO A 88 0.97 -13.27 -10.80
N ASP A 89 1.52 -12.14 -10.33
CA ASP A 89 1.25 -11.55 -9.03
C ASP A 89 1.51 -10.03 -9.06
N PHE A 90 1.07 -9.32 -8.02
CA PHE A 90 1.18 -7.86 -7.95
C PHE A 90 2.62 -7.39 -7.68
N GLU A 91 3.45 -8.20 -7.00
CA GLU A 91 4.89 -7.93 -6.85
C GLU A 91 5.56 -7.82 -8.22
N LYS A 92 5.26 -8.76 -9.13
CA LYS A 92 5.82 -8.75 -10.50
C LYS A 92 5.32 -7.57 -11.31
N ALA A 93 4.04 -7.24 -11.21
CA ALA A 93 3.47 -6.04 -11.84
C ALA A 93 4.20 -4.78 -11.38
N MET A 94 4.36 -4.61 -10.07
CA MET A 94 5.04 -3.47 -9.46
C MET A 94 6.52 -3.37 -9.87
N LEU A 95 7.27 -4.49 -9.86
CA LEU A 95 8.67 -4.52 -10.27
C LEU A 95 8.83 -4.15 -11.74
N THR A 96 7.96 -4.66 -12.61
CA THR A 96 7.99 -4.33 -14.04
C THR A 96 7.70 -2.85 -14.27
N THR A 97 6.66 -2.31 -13.63
CA THR A 97 6.33 -0.88 -13.70
C THR A 97 7.47 -0.01 -13.17
N ASN A 98 8.13 -0.43 -12.08
CA ASN A 98 9.29 0.28 -11.53
C ASN A 98 10.44 0.42 -12.54
N LEU A 99 10.71 -0.66 -13.28
CA LEU A 99 11.75 -0.66 -14.33
C LEU A 99 11.35 0.20 -15.53
N MET A 100 10.11 0.04 -16.00
CA MET A 100 9.63 0.74 -17.22
C MET A 100 9.53 2.25 -17.03
N GLU A 101 9.08 2.70 -15.85
CA GLU A 101 8.89 4.12 -15.55
C GLU A 101 10.11 4.79 -14.91
N GLY A 102 11.13 4.01 -14.55
CA GLY A 102 12.33 4.53 -13.87
C GLY A 102 12.03 5.12 -12.49
N ASN A 103 11.00 4.63 -11.79
CA ASN A 103 10.61 5.12 -10.48
C ASN A 103 11.71 4.86 -9.44
N VAL A 104 12.01 5.86 -8.61
CA VAL A 104 13.03 5.75 -7.56
C VAL A 104 12.55 4.83 -6.43
N TYR A 105 11.27 4.91 -6.07
CA TYR A 105 10.67 4.16 -4.97
C TYR A 105 9.50 3.31 -5.43
N TYR A 106 9.31 2.14 -4.82
CA TYR A 106 8.24 1.21 -5.16
C TYR A 106 6.83 1.74 -4.90
N CYS A 107 6.66 2.61 -3.90
CA CYS A 107 5.38 3.28 -3.65
C CYS A 107 4.88 4.08 -4.87
N GLN A 108 5.78 4.65 -5.66
CA GLN A 108 5.44 5.36 -6.88
C GLN A 108 4.92 4.39 -7.97
N SER A 109 5.54 3.22 -8.09
CA SER A 109 5.13 2.19 -9.04
C SER A 109 3.75 1.59 -8.71
N ILE A 110 3.48 1.39 -7.41
CA ILE A 110 2.15 0.97 -6.96
C ILE A 110 1.10 2.07 -7.25
N ALA A 111 1.43 3.32 -6.95
CA ALA A 111 0.55 4.44 -7.27
C ALA A 111 0.29 4.58 -8.78
N SER A 112 1.25 4.23 -9.62
CA SER A 112 1.09 4.18 -11.08
C SER A 112 0.13 3.06 -11.51
N LEU A 113 0.32 1.85 -10.99
CA LEU A 113 -0.55 0.70 -11.28
C LEU A 113 -1.99 0.94 -10.87
N LEU A 114 -2.19 1.59 -9.72
CA LEU A 114 -3.51 1.91 -9.17
C LEU A 114 -4.02 3.29 -9.58
N SER A 115 -3.38 3.92 -10.57
CA SER A 115 -3.70 5.30 -10.98
C SER A 115 -5.15 5.45 -11.43
N GLY A 116 -5.79 6.55 -11.01
CA GLY A 116 -7.21 6.82 -11.26
C GLY A 116 -8.15 6.18 -10.23
N SER A 117 -7.67 5.34 -9.32
CA SER A 117 -8.46 4.94 -8.15
C SER A 117 -8.53 6.10 -7.16
N THR A 118 -9.72 6.29 -6.58
CA THR A 118 -9.94 7.34 -5.56
C THR A 118 -8.95 7.18 -4.39
N MET A 119 -8.45 8.26 -3.86
CA MET A 119 -7.48 8.37 -2.76
C MET A 119 -6.05 7.92 -3.09
N ILE A 120 -5.79 7.26 -4.21
CA ILE A 120 -4.42 6.92 -4.61
C ILE A 120 -3.73 8.19 -5.16
N PRO A 121 -2.65 8.68 -4.55
CA PRO A 121 -1.93 9.84 -5.06
C PRO A 121 -1.31 9.55 -6.43
N ASN A 122 -1.19 10.60 -7.25
CA ASN A 122 -0.46 10.46 -8.51
C ASN A 122 1.00 10.03 -8.25
N ALA A 123 1.51 9.05 -9.00
CA ALA A 123 2.86 8.50 -8.86
C ALA A 123 3.98 9.56 -8.94
N LYS A 124 3.76 10.63 -9.73
CA LYS A 124 4.70 11.76 -9.88
C LYS A 124 4.50 12.85 -8.82
N SER A 125 3.55 12.69 -7.90
CA SER A 125 3.32 13.64 -6.82
C SER A 125 4.50 13.65 -5.84
N LYS A 126 4.61 14.73 -5.08
CA LYS A 126 5.57 14.81 -3.98
C LYS A 126 5.05 14.22 -2.67
N TYR A 127 3.97 13.47 -2.70
CA TYR A 127 3.35 12.85 -1.52
C TYR A 127 4.27 11.81 -0.88
N SER A 128 4.11 11.55 0.42
CA SER A 128 4.93 10.58 1.16
C SER A 128 4.57 9.12 0.86
N PHE A 129 3.37 8.85 0.39
CA PHE A 129 2.82 7.50 0.16
C PHE A 129 2.88 6.62 1.43
N SER A 130 2.59 7.20 2.60
CA SER A 130 2.76 6.53 3.90
C SER A 130 2.02 5.20 3.97
N GLU A 131 0.77 5.15 3.57
CA GLU A 131 -0.07 3.95 3.60
C GLU A 131 0.47 2.86 2.65
N ILE A 132 0.89 3.26 1.45
CA ILE A 132 1.52 2.33 0.48
C ILE A 132 2.85 1.82 1.03
N ASN A 133 3.65 2.65 1.67
CA ASN A 133 4.91 2.22 2.28
C ASN A 133 4.66 1.30 3.49
N THR A 134 3.62 1.54 4.29
CA THR A 134 3.20 0.63 5.37
C THR A 134 2.89 -0.76 4.82
N MET A 135 2.10 -0.84 3.75
CA MET A 135 1.79 -2.10 3.07
C MET A 135 3.05 -2.79 2.53
N LEU A 136 3.92 -2.04 1.85
CA LEU A 136 5.19 -2.56 1.33
C LEU A 136 6.05 -3.18 2.42
N MET A 137 6.22 -2.46 3.54
CA MET A 137 7.00 -2.96 4.67
C MET A 137 6.40 -4.23 5.25
N TRP A 138 5.08 -4.28 5.41
CA TRP A 138 4.38 -5.45 5.91
C TRP A 138 4.54 -6.66 4.98
N LEU A 139 4.37 -6.48 3.66
CA LEU A 139 4.52 -7.57 2.68
C LEU A 139 5.94 -8.14 2.65
N VAL A 140 6.95 -7.29 2.81
CA VAL A 140 8.35 -7.72 2.80
C VAL A 140 8.74 -8.41 4.12
N THR A 141 8.38 -7.84 5.25
CA THR A 141 8.75 -8.43 6.56
C THR A 141 8.04 -9.76 6.82
N ASN A 142 6.82 -9.94 6.30
CA ASN A 142 6.11 -11.21 6.35
C ASN A 142 6.51 -12.18 5.23
N LYS A 143 7.54 -11.84 4.44
CA LYS A 143 8.07 -12.68 3.35
C LYS A 143 7.03 -13.06 2.28
N ILE A 144 6.02 -12.21 2.07
CA ILE A 144 5.07 -12.36 0.96
C ILE A 144 5.75 -11.91 -0.34
N TRP A 145 6.47 -10.78 -0.27
CA TRP A 145 7.31 -10.25 -1.34
C TRP A 145 8.79 -10.43 -0.99
N ASN A 146 9.53 -11.10 -1.88
CA ASN A 146 10.91 -11.52 -1.61
C ASN A 146 11.94 -10.95 -2.60
N ASN A 147 11.49 -10.29 -3.65
CA ASN A 147 12.36 -9.83 -4.75
C ASN A 147 12.62 -8.32 -4.72
N LEU A 148 12.33 -7.65 -3.61
CA LEU A 148 12.47 -6.21 -3.50
C LEU A 148 13.84 -5.78 -3.01
N ASP A 149 14.34 -4.69 -3.61
CA ASP A 149 15.42 -3.90 -3.04
C ASP A 149 14.86 -3.04 -1.89
N ILE A 150 15.20 -3.39 -0.66
CA ILE A 150 14.76 -2.67 0.54
C ILE A 150 15.17 -1.18 0.54
N ASN A 151 16.17 -0.80 -0.26
CA ASN A 151 16.58 0.60 -0.39
C ASN A 151 15.58 1.46 -1.14
N LYS A 152 14.67 0.85 -1.88
CA LYS A 152 13.55 1.53 -2.58
C LYS A 152 12.27 1.61 -1.76
N ILE A 153 12.30 1.22 -0.49
CA ILE A 153 11.20 1.34 0.47
C ILE A 153 11.47 2.52 1.39
N LEU A 154 10.43 3.29 1.70
CA LEU A 154 10.52 4.44 2.60
C LEU A 154 9.78 4.15 3.91
N ILE A 155 10.25 4.75 4.99
CA ILE A 155 9.54 4.75 6.28
C ILE A 155 8.26 5.59 6.13
N PRO A 156 7.09 5.03 6.51
CA PRO A 156 5.84 5.76 6.51
C PRO A 156 5.85 6.91 7.53
N LEU A 157 5.24 8.04 7.17
CA LEU A 157 5.16 9.21 8.04
C LEU A 157 3.93 9.11 8.95
N THR A 158 4.00 8.25 9.97
CA THR A 158 3.00 8.25 11.06
C THR A 158 3.24 9.43 11.98
N THR A 159 2.25 9.78 12.82
CA THR A 159 2.36 10.86 13.79
C THR A 159 3.57 10.65 14.72
N GLU A 160 3.73 9.44 15.25
CA GLU A 160 4.80 9.08 16.16
C GLU A 160 6.19 9.20 15.51
N VAL A 161 6.31 8.73 14.27
CA VAL A 161 7.55 8.82 13.48
C VAL A 161 7.93 10.28 13.23
N VAL A 162 6.96 11.11 12.86
CA VAL A 162 7.20 12.53 12.58
C VAL A 162 7.56 13.30 13.85
N GLU A 163 6.85 13.09 14.96
CA GLU A 163 7.16 13.72 16.23
C GLU A 163 8.57 13.34 16.71
N SER A 164 8.92 12.06 16.62
CA SER A 164 10.28 11.57 16.94
C SER A 164 11.33 12.22 16.04
N ALA A 165 11.07 12.33 14.74
CA ALA A 165 11.99 12.96 13.78
C ALA A 165 12.22 14.45 14.07
N ILE A 166 11.19 15.16 14.51
CA ILE A 166 11.31 16.58 14.93
C ILE A 166 12.11 16.69 16.23
N LYS A 167 11.80 15.86 17.24
CA LYS A 167 12.54 15.84 18.52
C LYS A 167 14.03 15.54 18.34
N LEU A 168 14.36 14.68 17.37
CA LEU A 168 15.75 14.33 17.03
C LEU A 168 16.44 15.33 16.08
N GLY A 169 15.75 16.39 15.66
CA GLY A 169 16.28 17.39 14.73
C GLY A 169 16.45 16.88 13.29
N VAL A 170 15.90 15.71 12.95
CA VAL A 170 15.89 15.15 11.59
C VAL A 170 14.99 15.98 10.69
N LEU A 171 13.85 16.41 11.20
CA LEU A 171 12.95 17.34 10.53
C LEU A 171 12.82 18.63 11.35
N GLN A 172 12.69 19.77 10.69
CA GLN A 172 12.40 21.05 11.35
C GLN A 172 10.90 21.24 11.59
N ARG A 173 10.08 20.70 10.68
CA ARG A 173 8.62 20.76 10.71
C ARG A 173 8.02 19.57 9.97
N PHE A 174 6.76 19.27 10.26
CA PHE A 174 6.02 18.27 9.50
C PHE A 174 5.68 18.76 8.09
N ASN A 175 6.03 17.95 7.12
CA ASN A 175 5.54 18.03 5.74
C ASN A 175 5.24 16.61 5.25
N ASN A 176 4.00 16.33 4.90
CA ASN A 176 3.61 15.04 4.35
C ASN A 176 4.08 14.91 2.88
N ASN A 177 5.37 14.75 2.70
CA ASN A 177 5.96 14.64 1.38
C ASN A 177 7.10 13.62 1.30
N LEU A 178 7.43 13.24 0.07
CA LEU A 178 8.45 12.26 -0.27
C LEU A 178 9.84 12.63 0.29
N TYR A 179 10.15 13.92 0.33
CA TYR A 179 11.44 14.40 0.87
C TYR A 179 11.56 14.11 2.38
N SER A 180 10.50 14.35 3.15
CA SER A 180 10.47 14.03 4.58
C SER A 180 10.61 12.53 4.84
N ALA A 181 9.87 11.70 4.09
CA ALA A 181 9.96 10.25 4.18
C ALA A 181 11.38 9.75 3.84
N LYS A 182 11.98 10.27 2.77
CA LYS A 182 13.37 9.97 2.39
C LYS A 182 14.35 10.34 3.50
N LYS A 183 14.28 11.55 4.02
CA LYS A 183 15.20 12.06 5.04
C LYS A 183 15.14 11.24 6.32
N ILE A 184 13.96 10.87 6.77
CA ILE A 184 13.77 9.98 7.93
C ILE A 184 14.34 8.59 7.65
N THR A 185 14.07 8.03 6.48
CA THR A 185 14.56 6.71 6.10
C THR A 185 16.08 6.65 6.06
N GLU A 186 16.72 7.65 5.47
CA GLU A 186 18.19 7.76 5.41
C GLU A 186 18.81 7.90 6.81
N TYR A 187 18.21 8.72 7.66
CA TYR A 187 18.65 8.85 9.06
C TYR A 187 18.58 7.51 9.79
N TYR A 188 17.45 6.82 9.71
CA TYR A 188 17.24 5.56 10.40
C TYR A 188 18.18 4.45 9.87
N LYS A 189 18.36 4.37 8.55
CA LYS A 189 19.34 3.45 7.92
C LYS A 189 20.77 3.69 8.44
N THR A 190 21.16 4.93 8.58
CA THR A 190 22.50 5.30 9.09
C THR A 190 22.66 4.86 10.55
N LYS A 191 21.63 4.96 11.37
CA LYS A 191 21.66 4.58 12.79
C LYS A 191 21.61 3.08 13.02
N VAL A 192 20.80 2.36 12.27
CA VAL A 192 20.44 0.95 12.53
C VAL A 192 21.22 -0.01 11.64
N GLY A 193 21.66 0.42 10.47
CA GLY A 193 22.41 -0.40 9.51
C GLY A 193 21.51 -1.33 8.68
N LYS A 194 22.10 -2.45 8.22
CA LYS A 194 21.50 -3.34 7.21
C LYS A 194 20.11 -3.92 7.56
N ASN A 195 19.83 -4.13 8.85
CA ASN A 195 18.57 -4.73 9.31
C ASN A 195 17.50 -3.69 9.66
N TRP A 196 17.62 -2.48 9.13
CA TRP A 196 16.77 -1.34 9.49
C TRP A 196 15.28 -1.62 9.28
N LEU A 197 14.90 -2.31 8.20
CA LEU A 197 13.49 -2.58 7.88
C LEU A 197 12.83 -3.46 8.95
N THR A 198 13.47 -4.58 9.30
CA THR A 198 12.98 -5.50 10.34
C THR A 198 12.88 -4.80 11.69
N LYS A 199 13.94 -4.07 12.09
CA LYS A 199 13.95 -3.34 13.36
C LYS A 199 12.88 -2.25 13.42
N PHE A 200 12.64 -1.54 12.31
CA PHE A 200 11.59 -0.52 12.26
C PHE A 200 10.19 -1.15 12.40
N THR A 201 9.94 -2.30 11.78
CA THR A 201 8.64 -2.97 11.90
C THR A 201 8.39 -3.58 13.28
N GLU A 202 9.43 -3.99 14.00
CA GLU A 202 9.33 -4.47 15.38
C GLU A 202 9.11 -3.33 16.39
N THR A 203 9.74 -2.17 16.13
CA THR A 203 9.64 -0.99 16.99
C THR A 203 9.59 0.25 16.10
N PRO A 204 8.40 0.71 15.68
CA PRO A 204 8.25 1.81 14.74
C PRO A 204 8.52 3.18 15.39
N GLU A 205 9.66 3.32 16.03
CA GLU A 205 10.15 4.55 16.65
C GLU A 205 11.55 4.88 16.14
N LEU A 206 11.80 6.19 15.97
CA LEU A 206 13.13 6.71 15.69
C LEU A 206 13.86 6.93 17.02
N LYS A 207 14.53 5.91 17.53
CA LYS A 207 15.40 6.02 18.72
C LYS A 207 16.86 6.12 18.33
#